data_814a05bd4337a7a833698c333442a953
#
_entry.id   814a05bd4337a7a833698c333442a953
#
_cell.length_a   1.000
_cell.length_b   1.000
_cell.length_c   1.000
_cell.angle_alpha   90.00
_cell.angle_beta   90.00
_cell.angle_gamma   90.00
#
_symmetry.space_group_name_H-M   'P 1'
#
loop_
_entity.id
_entity.type
_entity.pdbx_description
1 polymer ?
#
loop_
_entity_poly.entity_id
_entity_poly.type
_entity_poly.pdbx_seq_one_letter_code
_entity_poly.pdbx_strand_id
1 'polypeptide(L)'
;VCHQNAKYVHGELEEVKRLLKKNKRVYVSVAPSFVSSFGIEDFEVMRTALKRLGFFDAEETALGAAAVTEKYEELLNSGKYRNLISSACPAVNRLIEIYYPKALPFLAPVDTPMVAHAKMIKKRDKDAVVLFVGPCIAKKREARESVLIENVLTFEELEMFFKSEGIDLKKIQAELKNEERGAEGELSARNYPISRGIIKSFKDARSDYEYIAVSGVTNVMQALESVDDLYNVFLELNACDHACINGPCAVKRAGGAVRANIAVRNYAHKGDGELKPDSEGIDLSCNHYALNNANLFVGVM
;
A
#
# COMPACT_ATOMS: atom_id res chain seq x y z
N VAL A 1 -5.25 -6.40 19.36
CA VAL A 1 -6.58 -7.01 19.35
C VAL A 1 -7.22 -6.77 20.72
N CYS A 2 -8.43 -6.21 20.75
CA CYS A 2 -9.15 -5.95 22.00
C CYS A 2 -9.91 -7.22 22.41
N HIS A 3 -9.53 -7.86 23.52
CA HIS A 3 -10.20 -9.07 24.02
C HIS A 3 -11.68 -8.86 24.38
N GLN A 4 -12.08 -7.63 24.63
CA GLN A 4 -13.46 -7.26 24.96
C GLN A 4 -14.30 -6.86 23.76
N ASN A 5 -13.74 -6.93 22.53
CA ASN A 5 -14.37 -6.45 21.30
C ASN A 5 -14.92 -5.00 21.37
N ALA A 6 -14.34 -4.17 22.24
CA ALA A 6 -14.75 -2.78 22.45
C ALA A 6 -14.26 -1.82 21.36
N LYS A 7 -13.41 -2.31 20.43
CA LYS A 7 -12.90 -1.54 19.30
C LYS A 7 -13.34 -2.19 17.99
N TYR A 8 -13.88 -1.40 17.11
CA TYR A 8 -14.24 -1.80 15.75
C TYR A 8 -13.62 -0.85 14.72
N VAL A 9 -13.50 -1.35 13.51
CA VAL A 9 -13.05 -0.53 12.37
C VAL A 9 -14.28 0.19 11.82
N HIS A 10 -14.21 1.51 11.74
CA HIS A 10 -15.28 2.29 11.08
C HIS A 10 -15.34 1.92 9.60
N GLY A 11 -16.51 1.44 9.16
CA GLY A 11 -16.76 1.11 7.76
C GLY A 11 -17.04 2.38 6.95
N GLU A 12 -16.41 2.47 5.77
CA GLU A 12 -16.58 3.64 4.88
C GLU A 12 -17.41 3.29 3.62
N LEU A 13 -17.95 2.08 3.52
CA LEU A 13 -18.67 1.60 2.33
C LEU A 13 -19.88 2.49 1.98
N GLU A 14 -20.69 2.86 2.96
CA GLU A 14 -21.89 3.68 2.71
C GLU A 14 -21.52 5.13 2.33
N GLU A 15 -20.39 5.64 2.81
CA GLU A 15 -19.85 6.93 2.42
C GLU A 15 -19.39 6.88 0.97
N VAL A 16 -18.67 5.84 0.58
CA VAL A 16 -18.22 5.62 -0.80
C VAL A 16 -19.41 5.47 -1.75
N LYS A 17 -20.44 4.72 -1.40
CA LYS A 17 -21.68 4.62 -2.21
C LYS A 17 -22.34 5.99 -2.42
N ARG A 18 -22.35 6.84 -1.39
CA ARG A 18 -22.87 8.21 -1.50
C ARG A 18 -21.97 9.09 -2.37
N LEU A 19 -20.66 8.93 -2.24
CA LEU A 19 -19.66 9.64 -3.03
C LEU A 19 -19.80 9.34 -4.53
N LEU A 20 -19.93 8.08 -4.90
CA LEU A 20 -20.12 7.63 -6.29
C LEU A 20 -21.39 8.21 -6.94
N LYS A 21 -22.46 8.40 -6.18
CA LYS A 21 -23.69 9.05 -6.67
C LYS A 21 -23.50 10.54 -6.97
N LYS A 22 -22.57 11.22 -6.28
CA LYS A 22 -22.34 12.67 -6.38
C LYS A 22 -21.23 13.04 -7.35
N ASN A 23 -20.20 12.20 -7.46
CA ASN A 23 -18.99 12.50 -8.18
C ASN A 23 -18.79 11.53 -9.33
N LYS A 24 -18.51 12.07 -10.52
CA LYS A 24 -18.29 11.27 -11.73
C LYS A 24 -16.81 10.90 -11.98
N ARG A 25 -15.87 11.50 -11.24
CA ARG A 25 -14.41 11.34 -11.45
C ARG A 25 -13.75 10.72 -10.21
N VAL A 26 -14.28 9.58 -9.77
CA VAL A 26 -13.74 8.84 -8.62
C VAL A 26 -12.76 7.78 -9.12
N TYR A 27 -11.48 7.98 -8.84
CA TYR A 27 -10.39 7.04 -9.13
C TYR A 27 -10.10 6.14 -7.94
N VAL A 28 -9.73 4.91 -8.21
CA VAL A 28 -9.36 3.94 -7.18
C VAL A 28 -7.91 3.51 -7.34
N SER A 29 -7.11 3.72 -6.29
CA SER A 29 -5.78 3.16 -6.13
C SER A 29 -5.90 1.80 -5.44
N VAL A 30 -5.55 0.70 -6.12
CA VAL A 30 -5.75 -0.67 -5.61
C VAL A 30 -4.42 -1.28 -5.19
N ALA A 31 -4.34 -1.76 -3.94
CA ALA A 31 -3.14 -2.44 -3.42
C ALA A 31 -2.86 -3.76 -4.16
N PRO A 32 -1.59 -4.07 -4.51
CA PRO A 32 -1.25 -5.25 -5.33
C PRO A 32 -1.66 -6.60 -4.71
N SER A 33 -1.85 -6.66 -3.39
CA SER A 33 -2.35 -7.85 -2.69
C SER A 33 -3.81 -8.23 -3.04
N PHE A 34 -4.47 -7.47 -3.92
CA PHE A 34 -5.79 -7.85 -4.45
C PHE A 34 -5.76 -9.24 -5.10
N VAL A 35 -4.65 -9.61 -5.77
CA VAL A 35 -4.50 -10.92 -6.42
C VAL A 35 -4.67 -12.06 -5.43
N SER A 36 -4.11 -11.94 -4.23
CA SER A 36 -4.24 -12.97 -3.19
C SER A 36 -5.60 -12.94 -2.50
N SER A 37 -6.20 -11.76 -2.34
CA SER A 37 -7.49 -11.60 -1.66
C SER A 37 -8.68 -12.00 -2.53
N PHE A 38 -8.66 -11.66 -3.82
CA PHE A 38 -9.78 -11.94 -4.72
C PHE A 38 -9.55 -13.16 -5.63
N GLY A 39 -8.29 -13.67 -5.70
CA GLY A 39 -7.94 -14.84 -6.52
C GLY A 39 -8.06 -14.57 -8.01
N ILE A 40 -7.78 -13.37 -8.42
CA ILE A 40 -7.67 -12.91 -9.81
C ILE A 40 -6.23 -12.52 -10.10
N GLU A 41 -5.75 -12.81 -11.30
CA GLU A 41 -4.34 -12.60 -11.69
C GLU A 41 -4.19 -11.49 -12.75
N ASP A 42 -5.28 -10.79 -13.07
CA ASP A 42 -5.35 -9.77 -14.10
C ASP A 42 -6.00 -8.52 -13.50
N PHE A 43 -5.26 -7.40 -13.52
CA PHE A 43 -5.76 -6.15 -12.98
C PHE A 43 -6.97 -5.63 -13.75
N GLU A 44 -7.08 -5.92 -15.04
CA GLU A 44 -8.21 -5.46 -15.85
C GLU A 44 -9.54 -6.08 -15.39
N VAL A 45 -9.52 -7.27 -14.78
CA VAL A 45 -10.70 -7.84 -14.12
C VAL A 45 -11.14 -6.98 -12.94
N MET A 46 -10.20 -6.56 -12.10
CA MET A 46 -10.47 -5.66 -10.97
C MET A 46 -10.94 -4.28 -11.46
N ARG A 47 -10.25 -3.73 -12.45
CA ARG A 47 -10.58 -2.43 -13.06
C ARG A 47 -11.99 -2.43 -13.64
N THR A 48 -12.35 -3.46 -14.40
CA THR A 48 -13.69 -3.64 -14.96
C THR A 48 -14.75 -3.78 -13.88
N ALA A 49 -14.47 -4.57 -12.83
CA ALA A 49 -15.38 -4.73 -11.70
C ALA A 49 -15.65 -3.41 -10.99
N LEU A 50 -14.61 -2.61 -10.74
CA LEU A 50 -14.72 -1.29 -10.12
C LEU A 50 -15.47 -0.30 -11.01
N LYS A 51 -15.23 -0.30 -12.32
CA LYS A 51 -16.01 0.52 -13.28
C LYS A 51 -17.50 0.15 -13.27
N ARG A 52 -17.84 -1.14 -13.15
CA ARG A 52 -19.24 -1.57 -13.01
C ARG A 52 -19.90 -1.11 -11.71
N LEU A 53 -19.13 -0.86 -10.66
CA LEU A 53 -19.61 -0.23 -9.43
C LEU A 53 -19.81 1.30 -9.54
N GLY A 54 -19.41 1.91 -10.66
CA GLY A 54 -19.56 3.33 -10.91
C GLY A 54 -18.29 4.17 -10.66
N PHE A 55 -17.15 3.55 -10.37
CA PHE A 55 -15.88 4.27 -10.34
C PHE A 55 -15.48 4.71 -11.76
N PHE A 56 -14.84 5.88 -11.84
CA PHE A 56 -14.37 6.42 -13.12
C PHE A 56 -13.24 5.57 -13.71
N ASP A 57 -12.24 5.28 -12.89
CA ASP A 57 -11.16 4.38 -13.25
C ASP A 57 -10.49 3.78 -12.02
N ALA A 58 -9.68 2.74 -12.24
CA ALA A 58 -8.87 2.10 -11.21
C ALA A 58 -7.45 1.87 -11.72
N GLU A 59 -6.48 2.06 -10.84
CA GLU A 59 -5.06 1.91 -11.12
C GLU A 59 -4.35 1.18 -9.98
N GLU A 60 -3.18 0.61 -10.28
CA GLU A 60 -2.39 -0.10 -9.27
C GLU A 60 -1.61 0.87 -8.38
N THR A 61 -1.75 0.74 -7.07
CA THR A 61 -0.88 1.44 -6.11
C THR A 61 0.60 1.09 -6.30
N ALA A 62 0.90 0.00 -6.99
CA ALA A 62 2.25 -0.42 -7.34
C ALA A 62 3.01 0.64 -8.16
N LEU A 63 2.32 1.48 -8.93
CA LEU A 63 2.92 2.64 -9.62
C LEU A 63 3.48 3.65 -8.62
N GLY A 64 2.72 3.99 -7.59
CA GLY A 64 3.21 4.83 -6.49
C GLY A 64 4.33 4.15 -5.68
N ALA A 65 4.27 2.82 -5.52
CA ALA A 65 5.32 2.06 -4.86
C ALA A 65 6.64 2.08 -5.66
N ALA A 66 6.59 2.04 -6.99
CA ALA A 66 7.78 2.17 -7.84
C ALA A 66 8.44 3.55 -7.67
N ALA A 67 7.65 4.63 -7.67
CA ALA A 67 8.15 5.97 -7.42
C ALA A 67 8.79 6.12 -6.02
N VAL A 68 8.20 5.48 -5.00
CA VAL A 68 8.75 5.44 -3.64
C VAL A 68 10.06 4.64 -3.60
N THR A 69 10.18 3.54 -4.36
CA THR A 69 11.43 2.78 -4.48
C THR A 69 12.55 3.65 -5.04
N GLU A 70 12.29 4.38 -6.13
CA GLU A 70 13.26 5.30 -6.72
C GLU A 70 13.76 6.34 -5.69
N LYS A 71 12.85 6.85 -4.84
CA LYS A 71 13.24 7.77 -3.75
C LYS A 71 14.08 7.12 -2.67
N TYR A 72 13.81 5.87 -2.30
CA TYR A 72 14.69 5.15 -1.36
C TYR A 72 16.08 4.95 -1.95
N GLU A 73 16.19 4.60 -3.23
CA GLU A 73 17.48 4.46 -3.92
C GLU A 73 18.24 5.80 -3.97
N GLU A 74 17.57 6.91 -4.27
CA GLU A 74 18.15 8.25 -4.22
C GLU A 74 18.69 8.59 -2.81
N LEU A 75 17.92 8.28 -1.74
CA LEU A 75 18.35 8.54 -0.36
C LEU A 75 19.55 7.69 0.02
N LEU A 76 19.56 6.41 -0.31
CA LEU A 76 20.69 5.51 -0.07
C LEU A 76 21.93 5.99 -0.82
N ASN A 77 21.78 6.35 -2.11
CA ASN A 77 22.89 6.82 -2.94
C ASN A 77 23.41 8.21 -2.55
N SER A 78 22.63 9.01 -1.81
CA SER A 78 23.08 10.30 -1.31
C SER A 78 24.23 10.23 -0.30
N GLY A 79 24.43 9.06 0.34
CA GLY A 79 25.42 8.85 1.40
C GLY A 79 25.12 9.60 2.71
N LYS A 80 23.95 10.24 2.82
CA LYS A 80 23.59 11.04 4.01
C LYS A 80 23.03 10.19 5.15
N TYR A 81 22.55 8.99 4.85
CA TYR A 81 21.87 8.13 5.82
C TYR A 81 22.77 6.97 6.21
N ARG A 82 23.10 6.86 7.50
CA ARG A 82 23.80 5.71 8.07
C ARG A 82 22.94 4.44 7.99
N ASN A 83 21.68 4.58 8.31
CA ASN A 83 20.65 3.55 8.19
C ASN A 83 19.40 4.19 7.58
N LEU A 84 18.57 3.40 6.91
CA LEU A 84 17.31 3.87 6.36
C LEU A 84 16.20 2.87 6.66
N ILE A 85 15.11 3.35 7.23
CA ILE A 85 13.88 2.57 7.49
C ILE A 85 12.84 2.93 6.44
N SER A 86 12.22 1.94 5.80
CA SER A 86 11.13 2.17 4.85
C SER A 86 9.92 2.85 5.49
N SER A 87 9.36 3.87 4.86
CA SER A 87 8.16 4.60 5.33
C SER A 87 6.83 4.00 4.82
N ALA A 88 6.86 2.90 4.08
CA ALA A 88 5.68 2.35 3.38
C ALA A 88 4.55 1.85 4.32
N CYS A 89 4.88 1.47 5.57
CA CYS A 89 3.92 0.97 6.55
C CYS A 89 3.48 2.05 7.55
N PRO A 90 2.28 2.64 7.44
CA PRO A 90 1.85 3.72 8.33
C PRO A 90 1.71 3.27 9.81
N ALA A 91 1.50 1.98 10.05
CA ALA A 91 1.47 1.46 11.42
C ALA A 91 2.87 1.49 12.07
N VAL A 92 3.92 1.20 11.30
CA VAL A 92 5.32 1.28 11.75
C VAL A 92 5.73 2.74 11.92
N ASN A 93 5.40 3.61 10.96
CA ASN A 93 5.69 5.04 11.07
C ASN A 93 5.12 5.59 12.39
N ARG A 94 3.86 5.26 12.68
CA ARG A 94 3.20 5.69 13.92
C ARG A 94 3.81 5.08 15.17
N LEU A 95 4.24 3.83 15.10
CA LEU A 95 4.95 3.18 16.20
C LEU A 95 6.25 3.93 16.52
N ILE A 96 7.02 4.32 15.49
CA ILE A 96 8.26 5.09 15.62
C ILE A 96 7.96 6.47 16.21
N GLU A 97 7.03 7.21 15.66
CA GLU A 97 6.66 8.57 16.07
C GLU A 97 6.23 8.66 17.54
N ILE A 98 5.57 7.62 18.06
CA ILE A 98 5.01 7.62 19.41
C ILE A 98 5.98 7.00 20.42
N TYR A 99 6.55 5.84 20.09
CA TYR A 99 7.26 5.01 21.08
C TYR A 99 8.76 4.89 20.85
N TYR A 100 9.24 5.17 19.64
CA TYR A 100 10.66 5.03 19.26
C TYR A 100 11.21 6.29 18.60
N PRO A 101 11.10 7.49 19.24
CA PRO A 101 11.51 8.76 18.61
C PRO A 101 12.99 8.80 18.24
N LYS A 102 13.83 7.97 18.86
CA LYS A 102 15.25 7.82 18.48
C LYS A 102 15.43 7.22 17.08
N ALA A 103 14.46 6.45 16.59
CA ALA A 103 14.50 5.89 15.25
C ALA A 103 14.04 6.88 14.15
N LEU A 104 13.45 8.03 14.51
CA LEU A 104 12.99 9.03 13.54
C LEU A 104 14.06 9.51 12.55
N PRO A 105 15.33 9.73 12.93
CA PRO A 105 16.36 10.13 11.99
C PRO A 105 16.66 9.12 10.88
N PHE A 106 16.26 7.87 11.08
CA PHE A 106 16.44 6.77 10.13
C PHE A 106 15.18 6.49 9.29
N LEU A 107 14.02 6.99 9.72
CA LEU A 107 12.78 6.81 8.96
C LEU A 107 12.84 7.65 7.68
N ALA A 108 12.69 6.98 6.54
CA ALA A 108 12.76 7.65 5.24
C ALA A 108 11.74 8.78 5.14
N PRO A 109 12.15 10.02 4.83
CA PRO A 109 11.24 11.15 4.66
C PRO A 109 10.55 11.09 3.29
N VAL A 110 9.86 9.99 3.03
CA VAL A 110 9.20 9.68 1.75
C VAL A 110 7.77 9.28 2.00
N ASP A 111 6.85 9.78 1.18
CA ASP A 111 5.45 9.39 1.18
C ASP A 111 5.27 7.87 1.09
N THR A 112 4.16 7.37 1.62
CA THR A 112 3.81 5.97 1.38
C THR A 112 3.35 5.78 -0.07
N PRO A 113 3.37 4.55 -0.61
CA PRO A 113 2.87 4.24 -1.95
C PRO A 113 1.45 4.75 -2.22
N MET A 114 0.58 4.72 -1.24
CA MET A 114 -0.79 5.22 -1.35
C MET A 114 -0.83 6.73 -1.60
N VAL A 115 -0.07 7.50 -0.83
CA VAL A 115 -0.01 8.97 -0.97
C VAL A 115 0.71 9.34 -2.27
N ALA A 116 1.82 8.67 -2.58
CA ALA A 116 2.56 8.88 -3.83
C ALA A 116 1.67 8.67 -5.05
N HIS A 117 0.91 7.57 -5.10
CA HIS A 117 0.01 7.29 -6.20
C HIS A 117 -1.15 8.30 -6.28
N ALA A 118 -1.69 8.73 -5.15
CA ALA A 118 -2.71 9.78 -5.14
C ALA A 118 -2.17 11.11 -5.72
N LYS A 119 -0.92 11.49 -5.41
CA LYS A 119 -0.24 12.64 -6.03
C LYS A 119 -0.11 12.47 -7.55
N MET A 120 0.24 11.28 -8.03
CA MET A 120 0.34 10.98 -9.47
C MET A 120 -1.03 11.14 -10.16
N ILE A 121 -2.09 10.59 -9.61
CA ILE A 121 -3.45 10.74 -10.15
C ILE A 121 -3.86 12.22 -10.17
N LYS A 122 -3.67 12.94 -9.06
CA LYS A 122 -4.02 14.36 -8.94
C LYS A 122 -3.21 15.27 -9.89
N LYS A 123 -1.96 14.91 -10.21
CA LYS A 123 -1.14 15.63 -11.19
C LYS A 123 -1.75 15.56 -12.59
N ARG A 124 -2.25 14.39 -12.99
CA ARG A 124 -2.88 14.18 -14.31
C ARG A 124 -4.31 14.74 -14.36
N ASP A 125 -5.03 14.66 -13.25
CA ASP A 125 -6.42 15.07 -13.13
C ASP A 125 -6.65 15.76 -11.78
N LYS A 126 -6.65 17.09 -11.81
CA LYS A 126 -6.81 17.92 -10.60
C LYS A 126 -8.18 17.75 -9.94
N ASP A 127 -9.19 17.40 -10.72
CA ASP A 127 -10.56 17.21 -10.24
C ASP A 127 -10.84 15.76 -9.80
N ALA A 128 -9.86 14.86 -9.92
CA ALA A 128 -10.00 13.49 -9.48
C ALA A 128 -10.29 13.42 -7.97
N VAL A 129 -11.28 12.64 -7.60
CA VAL A 129 -11.47 12.17 -6.22
C VAL A 129 -10.77 10.82 -6.11
N VAL A 130 -9.81 10.71 -5.20
CA VAL A 130 -8.99 9.50 -5.08
C VAL A 130 -9.42 8.68 -3.86
N LEU A 131 -9.72 7.41 -4.09
CA LEU A 131 -9.91 6.40 -3.06
C LEU A 131 -8.75 5.41 -3.06
N PHE A 132 -8.52 4.79 -1.91
CA PHE A 132 -7.62 3.66 -1.80
C PHE A 132 -8.39 2.38 -1.44
N VAL A 133 -7.98 1.26 -2.01
CA VAL A 133 -8.52 -0.07 -1.69
C VAL A 133 -7.38 -1.01 -1.31
N GLY A 134 -7.44 -1.60 -0.11
CA GLY A 134 -6.36 -2.47 0.34
C GLY A 134 -6.66 -3.25 1.63
N PRO A 135 -5.71 -4.09 2.11
CA PRO A 135 -5.92 -4.97 3.25
C PRO A 135 -5.68 -4.30 4.63
N CYS A 136 -5.44 -2.99 4.66
CA CYS A 136 -4.83 -2.33 5.81
C CYS A 136 -5.76 -1.29 6.46
N ILE A 137 -6.12 -1.47 7.73
CA ILE A 137 -6.88 -0.47 8.50
C ILE A 137 -6.10 0.80 8.81
N ALA A 138 -4.78 0.72 8.97
CA ALA A 138 -3.97 1.91 9.27
C ALA A 138 -4.02 2.94 8.12
N LYS A 139 -4.32 2.49 6.89
CA LYS A 139 -4.52 3.36 5.72
C LYS A 139 -5.75 4.27 5.84
N LYS A 140 -6.80 3.86 6.59
CA LYS A 140 -7.95 4.74 6.87
C LYS A 140 -7.53 5.98 7.67
N ARG A 141 -6.64 5.80 8.65
CA ARG A 141 -6.11 6.91 9.42
C ARG A 141 -5.21 7.80 8.56
N GLU A 142 -4.28 7.20 7.84
CA GLU A 142 -3.37 7.92 6.96
C GLU A 142 -4.13 8.77 5.92
N ALA A 143 -5.22 8.24 5.35
CA ALA A 143 -6.07 9.00 4.44
C ALA A 143 -6.71 10.22 5.10
N ARG A 144 -7.17 10.10 6.35
CA ARG A 144 -7.73 11.24 7.11
C ARG A 144 -6.68 12.31 7.42
N GLU A 145 -5.42 11.94 7.57
CA GLU A 145 -4.29 12.85 7.77
C GLU A 145 -3.83 13.48 6.42
N SER A 146 -4.21 12.87 5.29
CA SER A 146 -3.89 13.32 3.94
C SER A 146 -5.11 13.96 3.28
N VAL A 147 -4.97 15.17 2.76
CA VAL A 147 -6.03 15.85 1.99
C VAL A 147 -6.19 15.31 0.55
N LEU A 148 -5.42 14.30 0.18
CA LEU A 148 -5.38 13.78 -1.20
C LEU A 148 -6.30 12.57 -1.42
N ILE A 149 -6.63 11.84 -0.34
CA ILE A 149 -7.39 10.59 -0.38
C ILE A 149 -8.67 10.77 0.41
N GLU A 150 -9.80 10.64 -0.27
CA GLU A 150 -11.12 10.92 0.32
C GLU A 150 -11.58 9.79 1.25
N ASN A 151 -11.46 8.53 0.80
CA ASN A 151 -11.87 7.34 1.56
C ASN A 151 -10.94 6.16 1.33
N VAL A 152 -10.99 5.21 2.26
CA VAL A 152 -10.30 3.93 2.17
C VAL A 152 -11.30 2.79 2.34
N LEU A 153 -11.47 1.96 1.33
CA LEU A 153 -12.16 0.67 1.49
C LEU A 153 -11.14 -0.43 1.80
N THR A 154 -11.44 -1.22 2.79
CA THR A 154 -10.73 -2.48 3.00
C THR A 154 -11.14 -3.52 1.96
N PHE A 155 -10.33 -4.56 1.76
CA PHE A 155 -10.73 -5.64 0.85
C PHE A 155 -11.98 -6.36 1.31
N GLU A 156 -12.22 -6.47 2.62
CA GLU A 156 -13.47 -7.01 3.16
C GLU A 156 -14.66 -6.12 2.78
N GLU A 157 -14.55 -4.79 2.92
CA GLU A 157 -15.59 -3.85 2.49
C GLU A 157 -15.82 -3.90 0.98
N LEU A 158 -14.75 -4.02 0.17
CA LEU A 158 -14.90 -4.16 -1.27
C LEU A 158 -15.59 -5.49 -1.65
N GLU A 159 -15.26 -6.60 -0.97
CA GLU A 159 -15.95 -7.87 -1.18
C GLU A 159 -17.44 -7.77 -0.85
N MET A 160 -17.79 -7.09 0.25
CA MET A 160 -19.18 -6.80 0.59
C MET A 160 -19.86 -5.95 -0.49
N PHE A 161 -19.17 -4.95 -1.04
CA PHE A 161 -19.69 -4.11 -2.10
C PHE A 161 -19.94 -4.93 -3.37
N PHE A 162 -18.99 -5.74 -3.82
CA PHE A 162 -19.20 -6.64 -4.95
C PHE A 162 -20.42 -7.52 -4.76
N LYS A 163 -20.57 -8.13 -3.58
CA LYS A 163 -21.72 -8.99 -3.25
C LYS A 163 -23.05 -8.23 -3.28
N SER A 164 -23.09 -7.00 -2.74
CA SER A 164 -24.32 -6.19 -2.70
C SER A 164 -24.80 -5.74 -4.09
N GLU A 165 -23.86 -5.52 -5.02
CA GLU A 165 -24.15 -5.07 -6.38
C GLU A 165 -24.13 -6.22 -7.42
N GLY A 166 -24.02 -7.48 -6.97
CA GLY A 166 -24.05 -8.65 -7.85
C GLY A 166 -22.84 -8.78 -8.80
N ILE A 167 -21.70 -8.19 -8.43
CA ILE A 167 -20.45 -8.27 -9.22
C ILE A 167 -19.80 -9.62 -9.01
N ASP A 168 -19.65 -10.38 -10.10
CA ASP A 168 -18.95 -11.67 -10.14
C ASP A 168 -17.64 -11.56 -10.91
N LEU A 169 -16.53 -11.58 -10.18
CA LEU A 169 -15.19 -11.46 -10.75
C LEU A 169 -14.83 -12.61 -11.70
N LYS A 170 -15.34 -13.84 -11.43
CA LYS A 170 -15.09 -14.99 -12.32
C LYS A 170 -15.80 -14.81 -13.66
N LYS A 171 -17.02 -14.27 -13.63
CA LYS A 171 -17.78 -13.96 -14.85
C LYS A 171 -17.06 -12.90 -15.66
N ILE A 172 -16.62 -11.80 -15.02
CA ILE A 172 -15.83 -10.75 -15.68
C ILE A 172 -14.55 -11.33 -16.27
N GLN A 173 -13.82 -12.18 -15.54
CA GLN A 173 -12.61 -12.82 -16.01
C GLN A 173 -12.88 -13.69 -17.25
N ALA A 174 -14.01 -14.41 -17.29
CA ALA A 174 -14.40 -15.21 -18.46
C ALA A 174 -14.76 -14.34 -19.68
N GLU A 175 -15.45 -13.23 -19.46
CA GLU A 175 -15.79 -12.26 -20.51
C GLU A 175 -14.52 -11.67 -21.14
N LEU A 176 -13.57 -11.26 -20.30
CA LEU A 176 -12.33 -10.61 -20.72
C LEU A 176 -11.30 -11.57 -21.36
N LYS A 177 -11.38 -12.89 -21.16
CA LYS A 177 -10.47 -13.86 -21.80
C LYS A 177 -10.57 -13.91 -23.32
N ASN A 178 -11.69 -13.49 -23.87
CA ASN A 178 -11.95 -13.51 -25.33
C ASN A 178 -11.53 -12.22 -26.03
N GLU A 179 -10.99 -11.23 -25.32
CA GLU A 179 -10.51 -9.99 -25.89
C GLU A 179 -9.00 -10.06 -26.14
N GLU A 180 -8.55 -9.72 -27.35
CA GLU A 180 -7.14 -9.49 -27.62
C GLU A 180 -6.69 -8.23 -26.87
N ARG A 181 -5.84 -8.40 -25.86
CA ARG A 181 -5.30 -7.31 -25.06
C ARG A 181 -3.79 -7.30 -25.15
N GLY A 182 -3.23 -6.09 -25.18
CA GLY A 182 -1.80 -5.90 -25.05
C GLY A 182 -1.32 -6.45 -23.71
N ALA A 183 -0.12 -7.01 -23.69
CA ALA A 183 0.51 -7.48 -22.47
C ALA A 183 0.71 -6.30 -21.51
N GLU A 184 0.30 -6.47 -20.24
CA GLU A 184 0.71 -5.56 -19.17
C GLU A 184 2.21 -5.70 -18.95
N GLY A 185 2.90 -4.60 -18.65
CA GLY A 185 4.33 -4.64 -18.33
C GLY A 185 4.60 -5.20 -16.93
N GLU A 186 5.79 -5.77 -16.73
CA GLU A 186 6.29 -6.14 -15.42
C GLU A 186 6.45 -4.91 -14.52
N LEU A 187 6.15 -5.07 -13.24
CA LEU A 187 6.36 -4.04 -12.23
C LEU A 187 6.83 -4.68 -10.92
N SER A 188 8.12 -4.58 -10.65
CA SER A 188 8.76 -5.16 -9.46
C SER A 188 8.13 -4.68 -8.15
N ALA A 189 7.64 -3.43 -8.12
CA ALA A 189 6.93 -2.84 -6.99
C ALA A 189 5.58 -3.50 -6.64
N ARG A 190 5.05 -4.37 -7.50
CA ARG A 190 3.93 -5.26 -7.17
C ARG A 190 4.27 -6.23 -6.03
N ASN A 191 5.56 -6.45 -5.76
CA ASN A 191 6.04 -7.26 -4.62
C ASN A 191 5.89 -6.58 -3.25
N TYR A 192 5.63 -5.29 -3.15
CA TYR A 192 5.54 -4.56 -1.87
C TYR A 192 4.70 -5.24 -0.77
N PRO A 193 3.58 -5.93 -1.06
CA PRO A 193 2.77 -6.55 -0.01
C PRO A 193 3.34 -7.82 0.60
N ILE A 194 4.47 -8.33 0.13
CA ILE A 194 5.15 -9.51 0.72
C ILE A 194 6.44 -9.09 1.45
N SER A 195 6.89 -9.91 2.40
CA SER A 195 8.17 -9.69 3.07
C SER A 195 9.35 -9.69 2.08
N ARG A 196 10.27 -8.76 2.23
CA ARG A 196 11.35 -8.41 1.28
C ARG A 196 10.84 -7.84 -0.05
N GLY A 197 9.59 -7.41 -0.13
CA GLY A 197 8.99 -6.94 -1.38
C GLY A 197 9.52 -5.58 -1.80
N ILE A 198 9.78 -4.68 -0.87
CA ILE A 198 10.44 -3.39 -1.13
C ILE A 198 11.88 -3.63 -1.59
N ILE A 199 12.62 -4.46 -0.85
CA ILE A 199 14.01 -4.81 -1.17
C ILE A 199 14.13 -5.42 -2.58
N LYS A 200 13.19 -6.27 -2.96
CA LYS A 200 13.16 -6.86 -4.32
C LYS A 200 12.85 -5.88 -5.43
N SER A 201 12.32 -4.72 -5.08
CA SER A 201 11.96 -3.68 -6.06
C SER A 201 13.14 -2.76 -6.40
N PHE A 202 14.23 -2.81 -5.62
CA PHE A 202 15.45 -2.05 -5.93
C PHE A 202 16.10 -2.55 -7.23
N LYS A 203 16.50 -1.61 -8.08
CA LYS A 203 17.26 -1.86 -9.32
C LYS A 203 18.76 -1.75 -9.07
N ASP A 204 19.15 -0.72 -8.33
CA ASP A 204 20.53 -0.35 -8.04
C ASP A 204 20.79 -0.38 -6.52
N ALA A 205 20.68 -1.58 -5.93
CA ALA A 205 20.96 -1.78 -4.52
C ALA A 205 22.45 -1.57 -4.23
N ARG A 206 22.77 -0.70 -3.27
CA ARG A 206 24.16 -0.45 -2.84
C ARG A 206 24.75 -1.70 -2.18
N SER A 207 25.93 -2.11 -2.63
CA SER A 207 26.61 -3.31 -2.12
C SER A 207 27.21 -3.15 -0.70
N ASP A 208 27.35 -1.91 -0.23
CA ASP A 208 27.84 -1.60 1.12
C ASP A 208 26.72 -1.47 2.17
N TYR A 209 25.45 -1.76 1.80
CA TYR A 209 24.32 -1.83 2.71
C TYR A 209 23.82 -3.27 2.87
N GLU A 210 23.44 -3.59 4.11
CA GLU A 210 22.66 -4.79 4.40
C GLU A 210 21.17 -4.51 4.25
N TYR A 211 20.44 -5.42 3.60
CA TYR A 211 19.01 -5.29 3.31
C TYR A 211 18.19 -6.29 4.11
N ILE A 212 17.56 -5.83 5.18
CA ILE A 212 16.86 -6.66 6.16
C ILE A 212 15.36 -6.35 6.14
N ALA A 213 14.53 -7.39 6.05
CA ALA A 213 13.08 -7.28 6.17
C ALA A 213 12.60 -7.89 7.48
N VAL A 214 11.81 -7.14 8.23
CA VAL A 214 11.22 -7.56 9.50
C VAL A 214 9.70 -7.42 9.44
N SER A 215 8.99 -8.48 9.82
CA SER A 215 7.53 -8.52 9.81
C SER A 215 7.00 -8.96 11.18
N GLY A 216 5.85 -8.40 11.56
CA GLY A 216 5.23 -8.60 12.87
C GLY A 216 5.64 -7.54 13.88
N VAL A 217 4.66 -6.97 14.58
CA VAL A 217 4.88 -5.82 15.48
C VAL A 217 5.92 -6.09 16.55
N THR A 218 5.95 -7.27 17.14
CA THR A 218 6.92 -7.64 18.18
C THR A 218 8.36 -7.63 17.65
N ASN A 219 8.58 -8.22 16.47
CA ASN A 219 9.90 -8.25 15.83
C ASN A 219 10.32 -6.83 15.39
N VAL A 220 9.38 -6.02 14.91
CA VAL A 220 9.63 -4.62 14.55
C VAL A 220 10.05 -3.81 15.78
N MET A 221 9.40 -3.99 16.92
CA MET A 221 9.78 -3.33 18.17
C MET A 221 11.22 -3.69 18.58
N GLN A 222 11.57 -4.98 18.54
CA GLN A 222 12.94 -5.44 18.82
C GLN A 222 13.99 -4.82 17.88
N ALA A 223 13.68 -4.74 16.59
CA ALA A 223 14.55 -4.10 15.60
C ALA A 223 14.73 -2.60 15.87
N LEU A 224 13.68 -1.92 16.31
CA LEU A 224 13.73 -0.48 16.64
C LEU A 224 14.51 -0.18 17.93
N GLU A 225 14.55 -1.12 18.89
CA GLU A 225 15.33 -0.99 20.13
C GLU A 225 16.84 -0.93 19.87
N SER A 226 17.31 -1.56 18.78
CA SER A 226 18.73 -1.67 18.45
C SER A 226 19.16 -0.87 17.20
N VAL A 227 18.28 -0.05 16.63
CA VAL A 227 18.55 0.63 15.35
C VAL A 227 19.74 1.60 15.42
N ASP A 228 20.00 2.16 16.60
CA ASP A 228 21.14 3.06 16.81
C ASP A 228 22.50 2.36 16.73
N ASP A 229 22.54 1.05 16.95
CA ASP A 229 23.76 0.23 16.93
C ASP A 229 24.07 -0.31 15.51
N LEU A 230 23.14 -0.09 14.57
CA LEU A 230 23.30 -0.56 13.18
C LEU A 230 24.02 0.46 12.30
N TYR A 231 24.72 -0.06 11.28
CA TYR A 231 25.45 0.75 10.30
C TYR A 231 25.23 0.17 8.90
N ASN A 232 24.95 1.05 7.95
CA ASN A 232 24.72 0.71 6.54
C ASN A 232 23.63 -0.36 6.39
N VAL A 233 22.48 -0.12 7.01
CA VAL A 233 21.34 -1.05 6.94
C VAL A 233 20.11 -0.35 6.35
N PHE A 234 19.48 -1.00 5.37
CA PHE A 234 18.12 -0.68 4.95
C PHE A 234 17.15 -1.65 5.63
N LEU A 235 16.21 -1.12 6.41
CA LEU A 235 15.20 -1.89 7.11
C LEU A 235 13.84 -1.77 6.41
N GLU A 236 13.36 -2.87 5.85
CA GLU A 236 11.97 -3.02 5.42
C GLU A 236 11.13 -3.49 6.62
N LEU A 237 10.35 -2.60 7.22
CA LEU A 237 9.57 -2.90 8.41
C LEU A 237 8.06 -3.00 8.11
N ASN A 238 7.45 -4.11 8.51
CA ASN A 238 6.02 -4.36 8.33
C ASN A 238 5.38 -4.76 9.68
N ALA A 239 4.34 -4.05 10.12
CA ALA A 239 3.65 -4.36 11.39
C ALA A 239 2.88 -5.68 11.36
N CYS A 240 2.41 -6.12 10.19
CA CYS A 240 1.69 -7.39 10.04
C CYS A 240 2.65 -8.56 9.84
N ASP A 241 2.34 -9.71 10.46
CA ASP A 241 3.04 -10.96 10.16
C ASP A 241 2.88 -11.31 8.68
N HIS A 242 3.97 -11.70 8.02
CA HIS A 242 4.03 -11.95 6.58
C HIS A 242 3.71 -10.71 5.70
N ALA A 243 3.88 -9.49 6.25
CA ALA A 243 3.61 -8.21 5.59
C ALA A 243 2.12 -8.01 5.20
N CYS A 244 1.83 -7.18 4.18
CA CYS A 244 0.47 -6.73 3.86
C CYS A 244 -0.46 -7.84 3.34
N ILE A 245 0.08 -8.93 2.76
CA ILE A 245 -0.74 -10.07 2.32
C ILE A 245 -1.53 -10.73 3.47
N ASN A 246 -1.08 -10.55 4.70
CA ASN A 246 -1.75 -11.00 5.91
C ASN A 246 -2.31 -9.82 6.73
N GLY A 247 -2.59 -8.72 6.06
CA GLY A 247 -3.22 -7.55 6.68
C GLY A 247 -4.54 -7.88 7.37
N PRO A 248 -4.95 -7.08 8.37
CA PRO A 248 -6.11 -7.40 9.20
C PRO A 248 -7.44 -7.47 8.44
N CYS A 249 -7.53 -6.80 7.29
CA CYS A 249 -8.72 -6.78 6.44
C CYS A 249 -8.47 -7.39 5.04
N ALA A 250 -7.48 -8.29 4.93
CA ALA A 250 -7.30 -9.10 3.74
C ALA A 250 -8.37 -10.21 3.70
N VAL A 251 -9.00 -10.41 2.56
CA VAL A 251 -9.89 -11.57 2.36
C VAL A 251 -9.05 -12.84 2.37
N LYS A 252 -9.20 -13.62 3.44
CA LYS A 252 -8.40 -14.83 3.66
C LYS A 252 -8.91 -15.98 2.80
N ARG A 253 -7.99 -16.62 2.07
CA ARG A 253 -8.28 -17.77 1.22
C ARG A 253 -7.51 -19.01 1.67
N ALA A 254 -7.97 -20.18 1.21
CA ALA A 254 -7.27 -21.44 1.47
C ALA A 254 -5.81 -21.41 1.04
N GLY A 255 -4.91 -21.94 1.88
CA GLY A 255 -3.47 -21.93 1.65
C GLY A 255 -2.72 -20.74 2.31
N GLY A 256 -3.45 -19.81 2.94
CA GLY A 256 -2.89 -18.77 3.81
C GLY A 256 -1.78 -17.93 3.16
N ALA A 257 -0.83 -17.49 3.98
CA ALA A 257 0.25 -16.59 3.56
C ALA A 257 1.18 -17.19 2.46
N VAL A 258 1.32 -18.52 2.40
CA VAL A 258 2.17 -19.17 1.38
C VAL A 258 1.59 -18.96 -0.01
N ARG A 259 0.30 -19.30 -0.21
CA ARG A 259 -0.37 -19.09 -1.51
C ARG A 259 -0.47 -17.60 -1.86
N ALA A 260 -0.75 -16.76 -0.87
CA ALA A 260 -0.79 -15.31 -1.08
C ALA A 260 0.56 -14.76 -1.58
N ASN A 261 1.67 -15.22 -1.00
CA ASN A 261 3.02 -14.84 -1.44
C ASN A 261 3.28 -15.28 -2.89
N ILE A 262 2.95 -16.53 -3.23
CA ILE A 262 3.12 -17.05 -4.60
C ILE A 262 2.30 -16.24 -5.60
N ALA A 263 1.02 -15.94 -5.28
CA ALA A 263 0.14 -15.17 -6.16
C ALA A 263 0.69 -13.77 -6.44
N VAL A 264 1.18 -13.06 -5.41
CA VAL A 264 1.78 -11.73 -5.56
C VAL A 264 3.06 -11.80 -6.41
N ARG A 265 3.93 -12.78 -6.16
CA ARG A 265 5.17 -12.93 -6.94
C ARG A 265 4.90 -13.22 -8.40
N ASN A 266 3.98 -14.14 -8.70
CA ASN A 266 3.61 -14.44 -10.08
C ASN A 266 3.02 -13.20 -10.78
N TYR A 267 2.22 -12.43 -10.06
CA TYR A 267 1.65 -11.21 -10.60
C TYR A 267 2.71 -10.12 -10.87
N ALA A 268 3.72 -10.00 -10.02
CA ALA A 268 4.78 -9.01 -10.19
C ALA A 268 5.63 -9.21 -11.46
N HIS A 269 5.74 -10.47 -11.92
CA HIS A 269 6.48 -10.85 -13.13
C HIS A 269 5.59 -11.09 -14.34
N LYS A 270 4.33 -10.61 -14.28
CA LYS A 270 3.39 -10.78 -15.39
C LYS A 270 3.48 -9.60 -16.35
N GLY A 271 3.64 -9.90 -17.64
CA GLY A 271 3.63 -8.92 -18.73
C GLY A 271 4.94 -8.83 -19.49
N ASP A 272 4.91 -8.13 -20.61
CA ASP A 272 6.06 -7.88 -21.47
C ASP A 272 6.54 -6.43 -21.35
N GLY A 273 7.84 -6.25 -21.05
CA GLY A 273 8.43 -4.95 -20.82
C GLY A 273 8.19 -4.41 -19.41
N GLU A 274 8.83 -3.32 -19.08
CA GLU A 274 8.80 -2.70 -17.75
C GLU A 274 7.81 -1.54 -17.70
N LEU A 275 6.86 -1.57 -16.76
CA LEU A 275 6.02 -0.42 -16.45
C LEU A 275 6.82 0.59 -15.61
N LYS A 276 6.79 1.85 -16.02
CA LYS A 276 7.43 2.96 -15.29
C LYS A 276 6.38 3.86 -14.65
N PRO A 277 6.62 4.35 -13.42
CA PRO A 277 5.75 5.34 -12.81
C PRO A 277 5.88 6.69 -13.52
N ASP A 278 4.77 7.39 -13.73
CA ASP A 278 4.78 8.80 -14.17
C ASP A 278 4.92 9.70 -12.93
N SER A 279 6.12 9.68 -12.34
CA SER A 279 6.45 10.40 -11.10
C SER A 279 7.27 11.66 -11.32
N GLU A 280 7.65 12.01 -12.56
CA GLU A 280 8.47 13.16 -12.88
C GLU A 280 7.87 14.46 -12.30
N GLY A 281 8.67 15.24 -11.58
CA GLY A 281 8.27 16.51 -10.97
C GLY A 281 7.24 16.39 -9.84
N ILE A 282 7.00 15.19 -9.29
CA ILE A 282 6.17 15.00 -8.11
C ILE A 282 7.04 15.02 -6.86
N ASP A 283 6.72 15.92 -5.92
CA ASP A 283 7.35 15.92 -4.61
C ASP A 283 6.75 14.80 -3.74
N LEU A 284 7.58 13.79 -3.45
CA LEU A 284 7.26 12.66 -2.60
C LEU A 284 7.86 12.80 -1.19
N SER A 285 8.37 13.98 -0.83
CA SER A 285 8.86 14.22 0.51
C SER A 285 7.73 14.27 1.53
N CYS A 286 7.97 13.71 2.70
CA CYS A 286 7.12 13.86 3.86
C CYS A 286 7.94 14.11 5.13
N ASN A 287 7.29 14.61 6.18
CA ASN A 287 7.93 14.85 7.47
C ASN A 287 7.34 13.90 8.52
N HIS A 288 8.22 13.29 9.30
CA HIS A 288 7.85 12.49 10.46
C HIS A 288 8.24 13.24 11.74
N TYR A 289 7.36 13.26 12.71
CA TYR A 289 7.56 13.99 13.96
C TYR A 289 7.34 13.10 15.17
N ALA A 290 8.11 13.34 16.23
CA ALA A 290 7.82 12.75 17.53
C ALA A 290 6.46 13.24 18.04
N LEU A 291 5.58 12.30 18.40
CA LEU A 291 4.26 12.59 18.92
C LEU A 291 4.27 12.47 20.43
N ASN A 292 3.99 13.55 21.12
CA ASN A 292 3.79 13.55 22.57
C ASN A 292 2.39 12.97 22.88
N ASN A 293 2.25 12.31 24.03
CA ASN A 293 0.98 11.72 24.50
C ASN A 293 -0.21 12.71 24.49
N ALA A 294 0.06 14.01 24.56
CA ALA A 294 -0.96 15.06 24.45
C ALA A 294 -1.62 15.15 23.04
N ASN A 295 -0.90 14.77 21.99
CA ASN A 295 -1.41 14.82 20.63
C ASN A 295 -2.17 13.55 20.20
N LEU A 296 -2.17 12.50 21.05
CA LEU A 296 -2.88 11.25 20.78
C LEU A 296 -4.41 11.36 20.88
N PHE A 297 -4.90 12.37 21.60
CA PHE A 297 -6.33 12.54 21.89
C PHE A 297 -7.08 13.52 20.96
N VAL A 298 -6.40 14.22 20.06
CA VAL A 298 -7.02 15.25 19.19
C VAL A 298 -7.70 14.67 17.94
N GLY A 299 -7.77 13.36 17.80
CA GLY A 299 -8.35 12.70 16.60
C GLY A 299 -9.44 11.67 16.88
N VAL A 300 -10.11 11.73 18.04
CA VAL A 300 -11.19 10.82 18.42
C VAL A 300 -12.39 11.63 18.90
N MET A 301 -12.99 12.36 18.03
CA MET A 301 -14.40 12.80 18.12
C MET A 301 -15.02 12.72 16.74
#